data_197952a8c7230db641212ed7b65fe210
#
_entry.id   197952a8c7230db641212ed7b65fe210
#
_cell.length_a   1.000
_cell.length_b   1.000
_cell.length_c   1.000
_cell.angle_alpha   90.00
_cell.angle_beta   90.00
_cell.angle_gamma   90.00
#
_symmetry.space_group_name_H-M   'P 1'
#
loop_
_entity.id
_entity.type
_entity.pdbx_description
1 polymer ?
#
loop_
_entity_poly.entity_id
_entity_poly.type
_entity_poly.pdbx_seq_one_letter_code
_entity_poly.pdbx_strand_id
1 'polypeptide(L)'
;MKKLVKFFLIISFSLVAWTSHACDFLDVPIGTSMTKLNDRYEGLVELDEEETDDTVYKYIYRAKDLCKDEELRNSYLLVFVQNLKLIGMRIEVLHEDLDKKDVYEFTKSNIGTLDDRAEKKNWFGTIQLDSLGNRYILFSKRKTFDSKLFETLLITESDYIELIYSPDVEEAM
;
A
#
# COMPACT_ATOMS: atom_id res chain seq x y z
N MET A 1 -65.09 4.27 -25.59
CA MET A 1 -63.83 5.08 -25.43
C MET A 1 -62.94 4.31 -24.47
N LYS A 2 -61.95 3.58 -25.01
CA LYS A 2 -61.02 2.76 -24.23
C LYS A 2 -59.76 3.59 -23.93
N LYS A 3 -59.57 3.95 -22.67
CA LYS A 3 -58.35 4.63 -22.24
C LYS A 3 -57.24 3.59 -22.06
N LEU A 4 -56.25 3.64 -22.95
CA LEU A 4 -54.99 2.90 -22.84
C LEU A 4 -54.16 3.54 -21.75
N VAL A 5 -54.02 2.88 -20.61
CA VAL A 5 -53.05 3.26 -19.60
C VAL A 5 -51.71 2.64 -20.01
N LYS A 6 -50.81 3.49 -20.50
CA LYS A 6 -49.40 3.10 -20.75
C LYS A 6 -48.68 3.02 -19.41
N PHE A 7 -48.45 1.79 -18.97
CA PHE A 7 -47.58 1.52 -17.83
C PHE A 7 -46.13 1.70 -18.30
N PHE A 8 -45.51 2.83 -17.94
CA PHE A 8 -44.10 3.04 -18.11
C PHE A 8 -43.39 2.33 -16.94
N LEU A 9 -42.88 1.16 -17.23
CA LEU A 9 -42.01 0.41 -16.33
C LEU A 9 -40.62 1.07 -16.39
N ILE A 10 -40.35 2.00 -15.45
CA ILE A 10 -39.02 2.57 -15.24
C ILE A 10 -38.20 1.50 -14.55
N ILE A 11 -37.48 0.72 -15.33
CA ILE A 11 -36.40 -0.15 -14.81
C ILE A 11 -35.24 0.79 -14.41
N SER A 12 -35.25 1.18 -13.15
CA SER A 12 -34.08 1.79 -12.52
C SER A 12 -32.98 0.74 -12.46
N PHE A 13 -32.13 0.69 -13.47
CA PHE A 13 -30.85 0.02 -13.41
C PHE A 13 -30.02 0.80 -12.39
N SER A 14 -30.10 0.40 -11.13
CA SER A 14 -29.09 0.77 -10.14
C SER A 14 -27.77 0.17 -10.64
N LEU A 15 -27.01 1.01 -11.36
CA LEU A 15 -25.59 0.78 -11.54
C LEU A 15 -24.98 0.81 -10.14
N VAL A 16 -24.95 -0.36 -9.50
CA VAL A 16 -24.02 -0.61 -8.41
C VAL A 16 -22.66 -0.48 -9.08
N ALA A 17 -22.09 0.72 -8.98
CA ALA A 17 -20.68 0.91 -9.26
C ALA A 17 -19.96 -0.06 -8.29
N TRP A 18 -19.59 -1.20 -8.81
CA TRP A 18 -18.60 -2.03 -8.16
C TRP A 18 -17.34 -1.18 -8.19
N THR A 19 -17.07 -0.48 -7.09
CA THR A 19 -15.75 0.04 -6.84
C THR A 19 -14.85 -1.20 -6.81
N SER A 20 -14.23 -1.49 -7.95
CA SER A 20 -13.17 -2.48 -7.96
C SER A 20 -12.12 -1.86 -7.06
N HIS A 21 -11.99 -2.37 -5.84
CA HIS A 21 -10.85 -2.05 -5.01
C HIS A 21 -9.64 -2.49 -5.80
N ALA A 22 -8.94 -1.49 -6.37
CA ALA A 22 -7.82 -1.75 -7.27
C ALA A 22 -6.70 -2.51 -6.56
N CYS A 23 -6.65 -2.39 -5.22
CA CYS A 23 -5.62 -2.99 -4.38
C CYS A 23 -6.21 -3.48 -3.07
N ASP A 24 -6.42 -4.78 -2.96
CA ASP A 24 -7.07 -5.35 -1.78
C ASP A 24 -6.15 -5.50 -0.55
N PHE A 25 -4.84 -5.21 -0.68
CA PHE A 25 -3.91 -5.24 0.45
C PHE A 25 -4.21 -4.16 1.53
N LEU A 26 -4.85 -3.05 1.14
CA LEU A 26 -5.27 -2.01 2.08
C LEU A 26 -6.29 -2.51 3.11
N ASP A 27 -7.06 -3.54 2.75
CA ASP A 27 -8.12 -4.10 3.57
C ASP A 27 -7.67 -5.30 4.42
N VAL A 28 -6.39 -5.69 4.34
CA VAL A 28 -5.87 -6.81 5.13
C VAL A 28 -5.65 -6.38 6.57
N PRO A 29 -6.33 -6.99 7.54
CA PRO A 29 -6.12 -6.66 8.94
C PRO A 29 -4.74 -7.06 9.42
N ILE A 30 -4.09 -6.21 10.22
CA ILE A 30 -2.90 -6.61 10.99
C ILE A 30 -3.30 -7.76 11.92
N GLY A 31 -2.40 -8.71 12.14
CA GLY A 31 -2.68 -9.96 12.85
C GLY A 31 -3.24 -11.10 11.97
N THR A 32 -3.45 -10.86 10.67
CA THR A 32 -3.82 -11.92 9.72
C THR A 32 -2.75 -13.01 9.70
N SER A 33 -3.18 -14.29 9.77
CA SER A 33 -2.24 -15.42 9.77
C SER A 33 -1.55 -15.60 8.43
N MET A 34 -0.29 -16.10 8.46
CA MET A 34 0.49 -16.38 7.25
C MET A 34 -0.23 -17.33 6.28
N THR A 35 -0.98 -18.31 6.80
CA THR A 35 -1.80 -19.21 5.97
C THR A 35 -2.80 -18.43 5.12
N LYS A 36 -3.53 -17.49 5.74
CA LYS A 36 -4.49 -16.65 5.00
C LYS A 36 -3.82 -15.69 4.02
N LEU A 37 -2.60 -15.22 4.33
CA LEU A 37 -1.82 -14.39 3.42
C LEU A 37 -1.40 -15.19 2.19
N ASN A 38 -0.93 -16.41 2.38
CA ASN A 38 -0.55 -17.32 1.27
C ASN A 38 -1.74 -17.69 0.39
N ASP A 39 -2.93 -17.92 1.01
CA ASP A 39 -4.16 -18.19 0.26
C ASP A 39 -4.61 -16.98 -0.58
N ARG A 40 -4.31 -15.75 -0.09
CA ARG A 40 -4.70 -14.51 -0.76
C ARG A 40 -3.68 -14.06 -1.79
N TYR A 41 -2.40 -14.28 -1.52
CA TYR A 41 -1.27 -13.80 -2.32
C TYR A 41 -0.43 -14.99 -2.77
N GLU A 42 -0.86 -15.65 -3.84
CA GLU A 42 -0.07 -16.72 -4.45
C GLU A 42 1.27 -16.17 -4.96
N GLY A 43 2.37 -16.75 -4.48
CA GLY A 43 3.71 -16.38 -4.96
C GLY A 43 4.44 -15.34 -4.10
N LEU A 44 4.06 -15.19 -2.84
CA LEU A 44 4.91 -14.53 -1.85
C LEU A 44 6.26 -15.25 -1.76
N VAL A 45 7.34 -14.50 -1.96
CA VAL A 45 8.71 -15.00 -1.85
C VAL A 45 9.32 -14.45 -0.57
N GLU A 46 9.80 -15.33 0.30
CA GLU A 46 10.55 -14.94 1.48
C GLU A 46 11.89 -14.30 1.06
N LEU A 47 12.23 -13.18 1.66
CA LEU A 47 13.53 -12.54 1.50
C LEU A 47 14.44 -13.06 2.61
N ASP A 48 15.47 -13.82 2.21
CA ASP A 48 16.58 -14.19 3.10
C ASP A 48 17.43 -12.93 3.33
N GLU A 49 17.21 -12.23 4.43
CA GLU A 49 18.10 -11.16 4.89
C GLU A 49 19.06 -11.76 5.91
N GLU A 50 20.36 -11.75 5.62
CA GLU A 50 21.41 -12.40 6.42
C GLU A 50 21.59 -11.84 7.83
N GLU A 51 20.92 -10.75 8.24
CA GLU A 51 21.13 -10.10 9.55
C GLU A 51 19.89 -9.35 10.08
N THR A 52 18.69 -9.86 9.96
CA THR A 52 17.59 -9.31 10.75
C THR A 52 17.44 -10.07 12.05
N ASP A 53 17.23 -9.32 13.13
CA ASP A 53 16.80 -9.88 14.42
C ASP A 53 15.77 -10.98 14.17
N ASP A 54 16.02 -12.21 14.63
CA ASP A 54 15.35 -13.49 14.30
C ASP A 54 13.81 -13.51 14.45
N THR A 55 13.18 -12.35 14.56
CA THR A 55 11.77 -12.24 14.92
C THR A 55 10.85 -11.80 13.80
N VAL A 56 11.35 -11.12 12.76
CA VAL A 56 10.52 -10.57 11.67
C VAL A 56 10.94 -11.13 10.32
N TYR A 57 10.02 -11.84 9.68
CA TYR A 57 10.20 -12.36 8.32
C TYR A 57 9.64 -11.36 7.31
N LYS A 58 10.37 -11.16 6.21
CA LYS A 58 9.96 -10.31 5.10
C LYS A 58 9.63 -11.15 3.88
N TYR A 59 8.50 -10.87 3.27
CA TYR A 59 8.08 -11.48 2.00
C TYR A 59 7.89 -10.39 0.97
N ILE A 60 8.27 -10.67 -0.27
CA ILE A 60 8.12 -9.73 -1.39
C ILE A 60 7.10 -10.24 -2.40
N TYR A 61 6.34 -9.31 -2.95
CA TYR A 61 5.41 -9.54 -4.03
C TYR A 61 5.41 -8.37 -5.02
N ARG A 62 5.13 -8.62 -6.29
CA ARG A 62 5.01 -7.52 -7.27
C ARG A 62 3.65 -6.87 -7.14
N ALA A 63 3.59 -5.59 -6.85
CA ALA A 63 2.32 -4.88 -6.67
C ALA A 63 1.41 -4.94 -7.91
N LYS A 64 1.98 -4.99 -9.12
CA LYS A 64 1.21 -5.13 -10.38
C LYS A 64 0.33 -6.38 -10.46
N ASP A 65 0.70 -7.45 -9.74
CA ASP A 65 -0.03 -8.71 -9.75
C ASP A 65 -1.21 -8.68 -8.76
N LEU A 66 -1.18 -7.74 -7.79
CA LEU A 66 -2.23 -7.48 -6.81
C LEU A 66 -3.14 -6.32 -7.19
N CYS A 67 -2.53 -5.29 -7.74
CA CYS A 67 -3.18 -4.03 -8.04
C CYS A 67 -3.30 -3.86 -9.55
N LYS A 68 -4.50 -3.68 -10.05
CA LYS A 68 -4.72 -3.28 -11.45
C LYS A 68 -4.38 -1.81 -11.68
N ASP A 69 -3.80 -1.16 -10.67
CA ASP A 69 -3.46 0.24 -10.70
C ASP A 69 -2.16 0.43 -11.49
N GLU A 70 -2.23 1.21 -12.57
CA GLU A 70 -1.09 1.50 -13.44
C GLU A 70 0.04 2.21 -12.67
N GLU A 71 -0.32 2.98 -11.64
CA GLU A 71 0.62 3.73 -10.79
C GLU A 71 1.55 2.79 -10.02
N LEU A 72 1.06 1.62 -9.60
CA LEU A 72 1.85 0.64 -8.85
C LEU A 72 2.53 -0.42 -9.71
N ARG A 73 2.52 -0.27 -11.04
CA ARG A 73 3.05 -1.28 -11.98
C ARG A 73 4.50 -1.68 -11.72
N ASN A 74 5.32 -0.73 -11.27
CA ASN A 74 6.75 -0.94 -11.00
C ASN A 74 7.07 -1.03 -9.51
N SER A 75 6.05 -1.14 -8.67
CA SER A 75 6.20 -1.20 -7.22
C SER A 75 6.26 -2.65 -6.72
N TYR A 76 6.86 -2.80 -5.55
CA TYR A 76 6.86 -4.04 -4.79
C TYR A 76 6.01 -3.88 -3.53
N LEU A 77 5.36 -4.96 -3.12
CA LEU A 77 4.73 -5.09 -1.82
C LEU A 77 5.62 -5.94 -0.92
N LEU A 78 6.10 -5.36 0.16
CA LEU A 78 6.73 -6.08 1.26
C LEU A 78 5.69 -6.42 2.32
N VAL A 79 5.70 -7.65 2.77
CA VAL A 79 4.82 -8.18 3.81
C VAL A 79 5.69 -8.57 5.00
N PHE A 80 5.46 -7.96 6.15
CA PHE A 80 6.21 -8.20 7.38
C PHE A 80 5.42 -9.12 8.29
N VAL A 81 6.03 -10.21 8.71
CA VAL A 81 5.41 -11.28 9.49
C VAL A 81 6.23 -11.56 10.74
N GLN A 82 5.57 -11.61 11.90
CA GLN A 82 6.15 -12.03 13.17
C GLN A 82 5.24 -13.08 13.80
N ASN A 83 5.80 -14.16 14.32
CA ASN A 83 5.03 -15.26 14.92
C ASN A 83 3.90 -15.79 14.02
N LEU A 84 4.18 -15.93 12.71
CA LEU A 84 3.22 -16.35 11.68
C LEU A 84 1.99 -15.43 11.51
N LYS A 85 2.10 -14.17 11.93
CA LYS A 85 1.06 -13.15 11.79
C LYS A 85 1.60 -11.91 11.11
N LEU A 86 0.76 -11.30 10.26
CA LEU A 86 1.03 -10.03 9.63
C LEU A 86 1.21 -8.95 10.70
N ILE A 87 2.30 -8.22 10.63
CA ILE A 87 2.57 -7.05 11.47
C ILE A 87 2.63 -5.74 10.67
N GLY A 88 2.79 -5.83 9.35
CA GLY A 88 2.77 -4.67 8.48
C GLY A 88 2.92 -5.02 7.01
N MET A 89 2.59 -4.06 6.16
CA MET A 89 2.78 -4.13 4.71
C MET A 89 3.34 -2.80 4.21
N ARG A 90 4.28 -2.86 3.28
CA ARG A 90 4.89 -1.68 2.68
C ARG A 90 4.91 -1.79 1.16
N ILE A 91 4.28 -0.84 0.48
CA ILE A 91 4.55 -0.63 -0.94
C ILE A 91 5.81 0.20 -1.06
N GLU A 92 6.65 -0.15 -2.01
CA GLU A 92 7.86 0.61 -2.32
C GLU A 92 8.14 0.64 -3.81
N VAL A 93 8.73 1.74 -4.25
CA VAL A 93 9.19 1.94 -5.63
C VAL A 93 10.44 2.80 -5.65
N LEU A 94 11.37 2.42 -6.53
CA LEU A 94 12.56 3.21 -6.84
C LEU A 94 12.42 3.79 -8.26
N HIS A 95 12.43 5.11 -8.37
CA HIS A 95 12.33 5.84 -9.63
C HIS A 95 13.68 6.43 -10.03
N GLU A 96 14.02 6.30 -11.30
CA GLU A 96 15.15 7.01 -11.90
C GLU A 96 14.90 8.53 -12.00
N ASP A 97 13.63 8.92 -12.06
CA ASP A 97 13.20 10.32 -12.19
C ASP A 97 12.58 10.84 -10.89
N LEU A 98 13.14 11.96 -10.39
CA LEU A 98 12.67 12.63 -9.18
C LEU A 98 11.28 13.29 -9.32
N ASP A 99 10.74 13.39 -10.54
CA ASP A 99 9.41 13.95 -10.80
C ASP A 99 8.29 12.91 -10.73
N LYS A 100 8.64 11.63 -10.58
CA LYS A 100 7.66 10.56 -10.41
C LYS A 100 6.96 10.66 -9.06
N LYS A 101 5.71 10.18 -9.01
CA LYS A 101 4.83 10.28 -7.84
C LYS A 101 3.90 9.06 -7.74
N ASP A 102 4.36 7.89 -8.12
CA ASP A 102 3.50 6.72 -8.29
C ASP A 102 2.84 6.30 -6.96
N VAL A 103 3.61 6.16 -5.88
CA VAL A 103 3.06 5.83 -4.56
C VAL A 103 2.29 7.01 -3.95
N TYR A 104 2.74 8.25 -4.21
CA TYR A 104 2.01 9.45 -3.78
C TYR A 104 0.61 9.52 -4.37
N GLU A 105 0.46 9.38 -5.71
CA GLU A 105 -0.82 9.44 -6.40
C GLU A 105 -1.73 8.27 -5.97
N PHE A 106 -1.17 7.07 -5.86
CA PHE A 106 -1.89 5.92 -5.30
C PHE A 106 -2.43 6.21 -3.89
N THR A 107 -1.59 6.74 -3.00
CA THR A 107 -1.97 7.05 -1.62
C THR A 107 -3.08 8.09 -1.57
N LYS A 108 -2.96 9.15 -2.38
CA LYS A 108 -3.95 10.21 -2.48
C LYS A 108 -5.31 9.70 -3.00
N SER A 109 -5.28 8.81 -3.96
CA SER A 109 -6.50 8.26 -4.58
C SER A 109 -7.22 7.25 -3.69
N ASN A 110 -6.49 6.46 -2.90
CA ASN A 110 -7.06 5.32 -2.17
C ASN A 110 -7.19 5.53 -0.66
N ILE A 111 -6.38 6.40 -0.05
CA ILE A 111 -6.34 6.58 1.39
C ILE A 111 -6.87 7.95 1.81
N GLY A 112 -6.60 8.98 1.02
CA GLY A 112 -7.13 10.32 1.28
C GLY A 112 -6.08 11.42 1.20
N THR A 113 -6.38 12.56 1.84
CA THR A 113 -5.60 13.79 1.68
C THR A 113 -4.21 13.64 2.28
N LEU A 114 -3.19 13.71 1.44
CA LEU A 114 -1.81 13.91 1.85
C LEU A 114 -1.55 15.39 2.12
N ASP A 115 -0.60 15.67 3.01
CA ASP A 115 -0.07 17.02 3.20
C ASP A 115 0.51 17.56 1.87
N ASP A 116 0.12 18.79 1.49
CA ASP A 116 0.55 19.43 0.24
C ASP A 116 2.08 19.52 0.08
N ARG A 117 2.82 19.40 1.19
CA ARG A 117 4.30 19.33 1.15
C ARG A 117 4.78 18.10 0.39
N ALA A 118 4.12 16.96 0.51
CA ALA A 118 4.51 15.72 -0.17
C ALA A 118 4.48 15.84 -1.69
N GLU A 119 3.64 16.73 -2.22
CA GLU A 119 3.56 16.98 -3.66
C GLU A 119 4.79 17.68 -4.23
N LYS A 120 5.52 18.42 -3.40
CA LYS A 120 6.67 19.21 -3.87
C LYS A 120 7.83 18.30 -4.26
N LYS A 121 8.43 18.57 -5.44
CA LYS A 121 9.58 17.83 -5.96
C LYS A 121 10.75 17.75 -4.96
N ASN A 122 11.00 18.83 -4.23
CA ASN A 122 12.15 18.97 -3.34
C ASN A 122 11.82 18.65 -1.87
N TRP A 123 10.65 18.12 -1.60
CA TRP A 123 10.31 17.66 -0.28
C TRP A 123 10.70 16.19 -0.13
N PHE A 124 11.41 15.87 0.94
CA PHE A 124 11.76 14.53 1.36
C PHE A 124 11.46 14.39 2.85
N GLY A 125 10.88 13.27 3.25
CA GLY A 125 10.47 13.04 4.62
C GLY A 125 9.37 12.00 4.73
N THR A 126 8.83 11.86 5.94
CA THR A 126 7.72 10.95 6.25
C THR A 126 6.52 11.75 6.72
N ILE A 127 5.34 11.36 6.25
CA ILE A 127 4.05 11.89 6.68
C ILE A 127 3.23 10.73 7.24
N GLN A 128 2.77 10.90 8.47
CA GLN A 128 1.75 10.04 9.03
C GLN A 128 0.38 10.51 8.53
N LEU A 129 -0.34 9.60 7.91
CA LEU A 129 -1.74 9.82 7.53
C LEU A 129 -2.63 9.47 8.71
N ASP A 130 -3.79 10.12 8.80
CA ASP A 130 -4.72 9.88 9.90
C ASP A 130 -5.05 8.39 10.03
N SER A 131 -4.85 7.88 11.25
CA SER A 131 -5.04 6.48 11.55
C SER A 131 -6.52 6.15 11.72
N LEU A 132 -6.99 5.13 11.03
CA LEU A 132 -8.25 4.48 11.36
C LEU A 132 -8.00 3.53 12.55
N GLY A 133 -8.22 4.01 13.78
CA GLY A 133 -8.00 3.26 15.01
C GLY A 133 -6.51 3.13 15.39
N ASN A 134 -6.02 1.90 15.67
CA ASN A 134 -4.61 1.63 16.00
C ASN A 134 -3.71 1.52 14.76
N ARG A 135 -4.25 1.70 13.59
CA ARG A 135 -3.56 1.51 12.32
C ARG A 135 -2.76 2.77 11.98
N TYR A 136 -1.48 2.61 11.73
CA TYR A 136 -0.58 3.66 11.25
C TYR A 136 -0.36 3.50 9.77
N ILE A 137 -0.51 4.60 9.05
CA ILE A 137 -0.23 4.69 7.61
C ILE A 137 0.82 5.78 7.45
N LEU A 138 1.99 5.40 6.94
CA LEU A 138 3.12 6.29 6.77
C LEU A 138 3.49 6.36 5.28
N PHE A 139 3.39 7.55 4.70
CA PHE A 139 3.96 7.84 3.39
C PHE A 139 5.35 8.43 3.58
N SER A 140 6.34 7.88 2.87
CA SER A 140 7.70 8.41 2.89
C SER A 140 8.23 8.64 1.48
N LYS A 141 9.02 9.69 1.36
CA LYS A 141 9.71 10.08 0.13
C LYS A 141 11.15 10.42 0.44
N ARG A 142 12.08 9.76 -0.22
CA ARG A 142 13.53 9.94 0.01
C ARG A 142 14.29 10.03 -1.30
N LYS A 143 15.42 10.71 -1.27
CA LYS A 143 16.40 10.72 -2.34
C LYS A 143 17.54 9.78 -1.96
N THR A 144 17.87 8.84 -2.84
CA THR A 144 19.00 7.93 -2.67
C THR A 144 20.34 8.60 -3.02
N PHE A 145 21.46 7.97 -2.67
CA PHE A 145 22.80 8.48 -2.98
C PHE A 145 23.05 8.65 -4.49
N ASP A 146 22.52 7.75 -5.30
CA ASP A 146 22.60 7.82 -6.77
C ASP A 146 21.54 8.76 -7.39
N SER A 147 20.93 9.60 -6.56
CA SER A 147 19.96 10.63 -6.96
C SER A 147 18.64 10.12 -7.50
N LYS A 148 18.27 8.88 -7.20
CA LYS A 148 16.95 8.31 -7.50
C LYS A 148 15.94 8.70 -6.42
N LEU A 149 14.68 8.59 -6.76
CA LEU A 149 13.57 8.80 -5.83
C LEU A 149 13.08 7.46 -5.29
N PHE A 150 13.03 7.32 -3.98
CA PHE A 150 12.43 6.19 -3.30
C PHE A 150 11.15 6.64 -2.59
N GLU A 151 10.02 6.05 -2.98
CA GLU A 151 8.71 6.28 -2.35
C GLU A 151 8.24 5.02 -1.65
N THR A 152 7.64 5.18 -0.48
CA THR A 152 7.05 4.07 0.29
C THR A 152 5.73 4.45 0.91
N LEU A 153 4.85 3.45 1.05
CA LEU A 153 3.62 3.51 1.83
C LEU A 153 3.60 2.33 2.79
N LEU A 154 3.83 2.59 4.07
CA LEU A 154 3.79 1.57 5.13
C LEU A 154 2.43 1.59 5.83
N ILE A 155 1.86 0.42 6.03
CA ILE A 155 0.65 0.18 6.82
C ILE A 155 1.01 -0.80 7.92
N THR A 156 0.82 -0.38 9.18
CA THR A 156 1.14 -1.18 10.37
C THR A 156 0.29 -0.74 11.57
N GLU A 157 0.56 -1.25 12.75
CA GLU A 157 0.05 -0.76 14.04
C GLU A 157 1.19 -0.14 14.86
N SER A 158 0.82 0.68 15.87
CA SER A 158 1.79 1.39 16.73
C SER A 158 2.87 0.50 17.30
N ASP A 159 2.47 -0.70 17.72
CA ASP A 159 3.34 -1.64 18.44
C ASP A 159 4.44 -2.25 17.56
N TYR A 160 4.29 -2.16 16.24
CA TYR A 160 5.21 -2.76 15.27
C TYR A 160 6.03 -1.74 14.47
N ILE A 161 5.81 -0.44 14.66
CA ILE A 161 6.51 0.60 13.91
C ILE A 161 8.03 0.46 14.05
N GLU A 162 8.53 0.32 15.30
CA GLU A 162 9.96 0.21 15.59
C GLU A 162 10.57 -1.07 15.02
N LEU A 163 9.79 -2.14 14.87
CA LEU A 163 10.25 -3.40 14.30
C LEU A 163 10.37 -3.36 12.77
N ILE A 164 9.54 -2.54 12.12
CA ILE A 164 9.48 -2.47 10.66
C ILE A 164 10.23 -1.26 10.12
N TYR A 165 10.17 -0.15 10.84
CA TYR A 165 10.77 1.12 10.47
C TYR A 165 12.01 1.36 11.32
N SER A 166 13.15 0.84 10.86
CA SER A 166 14.46 1.22 11.43
C SER A 166 15.07 2.29 10.52
N PRO A 167 15.15 3.54 10.97
CA PRO A 167 15.78 4.61 10.19
C PRO A 167 17.27 4.34 9.95
N ASP A 168 17.92 3.57 10.82
CA ASP A 168 19.36 3.34 10.80
C ASP A 168 19.81 2.33 9.73
N VAL A 169 18.95 1.39 9.32
CA VAL A 169 19.27 0.40 8.28
C VAL A 169 19.13 1.00 6.87
N GLU A 170 18.36 2.07 6.73
CA GLU A 170 18.06 2.66 5.42
C GLU A 170 19.07 3.74 4.99
N GLU A 171 19.95 4.22 5.89
CA GLU A 171 21.06 5.13 5.53
C GLU A 171 22.30 4.40 4.98
N ALA A 172 22.34 3.06 5.08
CA ALA A 172 23.52 2.25 4.70
C ALA A 172 23.45 1.60 3.33
N MET A 173 22.32 1.74 2.59
CA MET A 173 22.18 1.19 1.23
C MET A 173 22.30 2.24 0.14
#